data_d32487d203b78c60ebc895e0ddef5176
#
_entry.id   d32487d203b78c60ebc895e0ddef5176
#
_cell.length_a   1.000
_cell.length_b   1.000
_cell.length_c   1.000
_cell.angle_alpha   90.00
_cell.angle_beta   90.00
_cell.angle_gamma   90.00
#
_symmetry.space_group_name_H-M   'P 1'
#
loop_
_entity.id
_entity.type
_entity.pdbx_description
1 polymer ?
#
loop_
_entity_poly.entity_id
_entity_poly.type
_entity_poly.pdbx_seq_one_letter_code
_entity_poly.pdbx_strand_id
1 'polypeptide(L)'
;TDTRQQLSEPRQLSVPFIAQQDYYCGPAASASIARYRQLQADQQTIAAMSFLPGRRGSLTPEMQAASRRLGLMPYPLARSFSDLLREVDAGNPVLVLQNQGLSWFPQWHYAVVLGYDLASETLYLHSGEHPNYALSFATFNATWARADFWARVLVDSGNVPASARPLPYLRSANAFEETGQRALAKAFYRKASQHWPRQPEGWLARANLAYADGDMAAASAHYRRALQQAPDTASLWNNYAYALDARSCA
;
A
#
# COMPACT_ATOMS: atom_id res chain seq x y z
N THR A 1 21.88 11.35 6.82
CA THR A 1 21.92 11.63 5.37
C THR A 1 20.68 12.41 5.05
N ASP A 2 20.86 13.65 4.62
CA ASP A 2 19.76 14.59 4.41
C ASP A 2 18.89 14.10 3.23
N THR A 3 17.68 13.64 3.52
CA THR A 3 16.71 13.14 2.53
C THR A 3 16.40 14.21 1.48
N ARG A 4 16.51 15.50 1.84
CA ARG A 4 16.29 16.64 0.93
C ARG A 4 17.27 16.64 -0.26
N GLN A 5 18.49 16.11 -0.12
CA GLN A 5 19.49 16.07 -1.21
C GLN A 5 19.23 14.98 -2.25
N GLN A 6 18.26 14.09 -2.01
CA GLN A 6 17.96 12.94 -2.88
C GLN A 6 16.62 13.08 -3.63
N LEU A 7 15.86 14.13 -3.37
CA LEU A 7 14.54 14.34 -3.96
C LEU A 7 14.62 15.30 -5.15
N SER A 8 13.83 15.03 -6.20
CA SER A 8 13.65 15.94 -7.34
C SER A 8 12.80 17.14 -6.95
N GLU A 9 13.11 18.33 -7.49
CA GLU A 9 12.39 19.55 -7.12
C GLU A 9 12.02 20.43 -8.33
N PRO A 10 10.85 21.04 -8.28
CA PRO A 10 9.62 20.63 -7.57
C PRO A 10 9.01 19.37 -8.19
N ARG A 11 8.20 18.63 -7.44
CA ARG A 11 7.54 17.41 -7.92
C ARG A 11 6.02 17.55 -7.85
N GLN A 12 5.32 17.30 -8.96
CA GLN A 12 3.87 17.21 -8.98
C GLN A 12 3.42 16.12 -9.97
N LEU A 13 2.58 15.22 -9.49
CA LEU A 13 2.03 14.11 -10.27
C LEU A 13 0.71 14.52 -10.93
N SER A 14 0.50 14.07 -12.17
CA SER A 14 -0.74 14.31 -12.92
C SER A 14 -1.83 13.32 -12.48
N VAL A 15 -2.26 13.39 -11.21
CA VAL A 15 -3.33 12.54 -10.67
C VAL A 15 -4.67 13.11 -11.14
N PRO A 16 -5.57 12.29 -11.73
CA PRO A 16 -6.92 12.74 -12.10
C PRO A 16 -7.69 13.21 -10.87
N PHE A 17 -8.25 14.41 -10.92
CA PHE A 17 -9.09 14.93 -9.85
C PHE A 17 -10.50 14.38 -9.97
N ILE A 18 -11.06 13.90 -8.86
CA ILE A 18 -12.46 13.51 -8.72
C ILE A 18 -13.02 14.32 -7.57
N ALA A 19 -13.89 15.28 -7.89
CA ALA A 19 -14.60 16.07 -6.87
C ALA A 19 -15.46 15.13 -6.01
N GLN A 20 -15.33 15.24 -4.71
CA GLN A 20 -16.12 14.40 -3.79
C GLN A 20 -17.60 14.79 -3.84
N GLN A 21 -18.46 13.79 -3.72
CA GLN A 21 -19.85 13.98 -3.31
C GLN A 21 -19.94 14.01 -1.78
N ASP A 22 -21.09 14.40 -1.24
CA ASP A 22 -21.30 14.47 0.21
C ASP A 22 -20.85 13.17 0.91
N TYR A 23 -19.96 13.31 1.89
CA TYR A 23 -19.37 12.21 2.68
C TYR A 23 -18.48 11.22 1.92
N TYR A 24 -18.15 11.46 0.63
CA TYR A 24 -17.38 10.56 -0.22
C TYR A 24 -15.89 10.94 -0.33
N CYS A 25 -15.31 11.64 0.64
CA CYS A 25 -13.89 12.02 0.59
C CYS A 25 -12.95 10.81 0.40
N GLY A 26 -13.17 9.71 1.11
CA GLY A 26 -12.41 8.48 0.96
C GLY A 26 -12.59 7.83 -0.42
N PRO A 27 -13.83 7.52 -0.84
CA PRO A 27 -14.12 6.99 -2.18
C PRO A 27 -13.57 7.85 -3.32
N ALA A 28 -13.73 9.18 -3.27
CA ALA A 28 -13.22 10.08 -4.30
C ALA A 28 -11.69 10.09 -4.37
N ALA A 29 -11.01 10.16 -3.21
CA ALA A 29 -9.57 10.10 -3.13
C ALA A 29 -9.02 8.77 -3.67
N SER A 30 -9.63 7.63 -3.31
CA SER A 30 -9.21 6.32 -3.83
C SER A 30 -9.50 6.16 -5.31
N ALA A 31 -10.61 6.71 -5.83
CA ALA A 31 -10.92 6.69 -7.26
C ALA A 31 -9.90 7.52 -8.06
N SER A 32 -9.45 8.66 -7.54
CA SER A 32 -8.38 9.46 -8.14
C SER A 32 -7.10 8.63 -8.32
N ILE A 33 -6.67 7.90 -7.27
CA ILE A 33 -5.49 7.04 -7.33
C ILE A 33 -5.73 5.84 -8.26
N ALA A 34 -6.91 5.21 -8.21
CA ALA A 34 -7.24 4.08 -9.08
C ALA A 34 -7.15 4.49 -10.57
N ARG A 35 -7.71 5.65 -10.93
CA ARG A 35 -7.59 6.19 -12.30
C ARG A 35 -6.16 6.54 -12.68
N TYR A 36 -5.36 7.08 -11.75
CA TYR A 36 -3.94 7.30 -11.96
C TYR A 36 -3.20 5.98 -12.27
N ARG A 37 -3.62 4.88 -11.66
CA ARG A 37 -3.17 3.50 -11.94
C ARG A 37 -3.89 2.85 -13.14
N GLN A 38 -4.60 3.65 -13.96
CA GLN A 38 -5.29 3.21 -15.17
C GLN A 38 -6.43 2.21 -14.94
N LEU A 39 -6.96 2.16 -13.71
CA LEU A 39 -8.13 1.36 -13.39
C LEU A 39 -9.42 2.15 -13.64
N GLN A 40 -10.42 1.48 -14.17
CA GLN A 40 -11.75 2.05 -14.37
C GLN A 40 -12.54 1.97 -13.06
N ALA A 41 -12.37 2.98 -12.20
CA ALA A 41 -13.08 3.10 -10.95
C ALA A 41 -13.57 4.53 -10.73
N ASP A 42 -14.77 4.67 -10.22
CA ASP A 42 -15.36 5.93 -9.79
C ASP A 42 -15.67 5.90 -8.30
N GLN A 43 -16.03 7.05 -7.75
CA GLN A 43 -16.30 7.15 -6.32
C GLN A 43 -17.57 6.38 -5.90
N GLN A 44 -18.54 6.19 -6.78
CA GLN A 44 -19.75 5.41 -6.51
C GLN A 44 -19.43 3.93 -6.36
N THR A 45 -18.62 3.39 -7.26
CA THR A 45 -18.14 2.00 -7.19
C THR A 45 -17.37 1.74 -5.90
N ILE A 46 -16.48 2.66 -5.52
CA ILE A 46 -15.70 2.52 -4.28
C ILE A 46 -16.57 2.73 -3.05
N ALA A 47 -17.50 3.69 -3.09
CA ALA A 47 -18.45 3.90 -2.00
C ALA A 47 -19.33 2.67 -1.75
N ALA A 48 -19.81 2.01 -2.80
CA ALA A 48 -20.56 0.75 -2.67
C ALA A 48 -19.80 -0.35 -1.91
N MET A 49 -18.47 -0.29 -1.93
CA MET A 49 -17.60 -1.26 -1.24
C MET A 49 -17.11 -0.80 0.15
N SER A 50 -17.20 0.50 0.47
CA SER A 50 -16.53 1.08 1.64
C SER A 50 -17.39 2.01 2.49
N PHE A 51 -18.51 2.53 1.96
CA PHE A 51 -19.33 3.50 2.65
C PHE A 51 -20.23 2.85 3.70
N LEU A 52 -20.23 3.43 4.89
CA LEU A 52 -21.09 3.01 6.01
C LEU A 52 -22.15 4.10 6.28
N PRO A 53 -23.41 3.90 5.85
CA PRO A 53 -24.46 4.92 5.99
C PRO A 53 -24.64 5.43 7.41
N GLY A 54 -24.58 4.53 8.41
CA GLY A 54 -24.73 4.86 9.83
C GLY A 54 -23.56 5.70 10.40
N ARG A 55 -22.44 5.78 9.69
CA ARG A 55 -21.25 6.58 10.05
C ARG A 55 -21.06 7.81 9.17
N ARG A 56 -21.90 8.01 8.15
CA ARG A 56 -21.77 9.08 7.15
C ARG A 56 -20.34 9.20 6.61
N GLY A 57 -19.71 8.05 6.25
CA GLY A 57 -18.34 8.02 5.77
C GLY A 57 -17.78 6.62 5.64
N SER A 58 -16.51 6.51 5.27
CA SER A 58 -15.76 5.26 5.15
C SER A 58 -14.70 5.17 6.24
N LEU A 59 -14.62 4.03 6.92
CA LEU A 59 -13.55 3.77 7.88
C LEU A 59 -12.30 3.25 7.16
N THR A 60 -11.15 3.32 7.83
CA THR A 60 -9.88 2.89 7.23
C THR A 60 -9.83 1.41 6.84
N PRO A 61 -10.42 0.45 7.59
CA PRO A 61 -10.46 -0.95 7.18
C PRO A 61 -11.26 -1.18 5.90
N GLU A 62 -12.43 -0.53 5.76
CA GLU A 62 -13.29 -0.64 4.57
C GLU A 62 -12.61 -0.03 3.34
N MET A 63 -11.92 1.10 3.49
CA MET A 63 -11.12 1.71 2.43
C MET A 63 -10.00 0.79 1.95
N GLN A 64 -9.32 0.12 2.87
CA GLN A 64 -8.29 -0.88 2.53
C GLN A 64 -8.89 -2.12 1.85
N ALA A 65 -10.05 -2.58 2.31
CA ALA A 65 -10.75 -3.70 1.68
C ALA A 65 -11.22 -3.35 0.26
N ALA A 66 -11.77 -2.15 0.05
CA ALA A 66 -12.15 -1.66 -1.27
C ALA A 66 -10.94 -1.57 -2.22
N SER A 67 -9.79 -1.05 -1.74
CA SER A 67 -8.55 -1.01 -2.53
C SER A 67 -8.13 -2.42 -2.98
N ARG A 68 -8.17 -3.41 -2.08
CA ARG A 68 -7.84 -4.79 -2.45
C ARG A 68 -8.81 -5.39 -3.48
N ARG A 69 -10.11 -5.08 -3.39
CA ARG A 69 -11.09 -5.52 -4.41
C ARG A 69 -10.80 -4.95 -5.80
N LEU A 70 -10.15 -3.79 -5.87
CA LEU A 70 -9.66 -3.21 -7.11
C LEU A 70 -8.30 -3.80 -7.56
N GLY A 71 -7.74 -4.75 -6.82
CA GLY A 71 -6.42 -5.34 -7.10
C GLY A 71 -5.24 -4.45 -6.67
N LEU A 72 -5.50 -3.38 -5.91
CA LEU A 72 -4.47 -2.49 -5.38
C LEU A 72 -4.13 -2.86 -3.94
N MET A 73 -2.84 -3.07 -3.68
CA MET A 73 -2.34 -3.28 -2.33
C MET A 73 -2.24 -1.95 -1.58
N PRO A 74 -2.98 -1.78 -0.47
CA PRO A 74 -2.86 -0.59 0.38
C PRO A 74 -1.65 -0.72 1.32
N TYR A 75 -0.44 -0.44 0.80
CA TYR A 75 0.79 -0.51 1.58
C TYR A 75 0.81 0.56 2.67
N PRO A 76 1.03 0.20 3.95
CA PRO A 76 1.08 1.16 5.05
C PRO A 76 2.38 1.97 4.99
N LEU A 77 2.27 3.28 4.89
CA LEU A 77 3.41 4.16 5.02
C LEU A 77 3.86 4.23 6.49
N ALA A 78 5.16 4.29 6.73
CA ALA A 78 5.68 4.57 8.05
C ALA A 78 5.27 5.99 8.50
N ARG A 79 5.29 6.26 9.82
CA ARG A 79 5.05 7.60 10.39
C ARG A 79 6.22 8.53 10.09
N SER A 80 6.49 8.75 8.82
CA SER A 80 7.68 9.45 8.32
C SER A 80 7.30 10.38 7.18
N PHE A 81 7.46 11.67 7.42
CA PHE A 81 7.23 12.68 6.40
C PHE A 81 8.21 12.53 5.22
N SER A 82 9.44 12.11 5.50
CA SER A 82 10.43 11.86 4.45
C SER A 82 10.05 10.66 3.56
N ASP A 83 9.42 9.62 4.12
CA ASP A 83 8.92 8.50 3.33
C ASP A 83 7.73 8.92 2.46
N LEU A 84 6.86 9.81 2.97
CA LEU A 84 5.77 10.38 2.17
C LEU A 84 6.31 11.14 0.94
N LEU A 85 7.31 12.02 1.14
CA LEU A 85 7.94 12.74 0.04
C LEU A 85 8.62 11.80 -0.94
N ARG A 86 9.31 10.77 -0.45
CA ARG A 86 9.96 9.75 -1.29
C ARG A 86 8.97 8.98 -2.16
N GLU A 87 7.79 8.67 -1.65
CA GLU A 87 6.74 8.03 -2.46
C GLU A 87 6.26 8.96 -3.59
N VAL A 88 5.98 10.21 -3.27
CA VAL A 88 5.56 11.19 -4.28
C VAL A 88 6.65 11.40 -5.33
N ASP A 89 7.90 11.50 -4.91
CA ASP A 89 9.06 11.63 -5.81
C ASP A 89 9.17 10.44 -6.77
N ALA A 90 8.95 9.25 -6.25
CA ALA A 90 8.94 7.99 -7.02
C ALA A 90 7.71 7.82 -7.94
N GLY A 91 6.79 8.78 -7.99
CA GLY A 91 5.58 8.72 -8.81
C GLY A 91 4.40 8.02 -8.14
N ASN A 92 4.41 7.87 -6.83
CA ASN A 92 3.33 7.26 -6.08
C ASN A 92 2.50 8.32 -5.34
N PRO A 93 1.27 8.62 -5.76
CA PRO A 93 0.36 9.44 -4.96
C PRO A 93 0.01 8.71 -3.67
N VAL A 94 -0.10 9.46 -2.57
CA VAL A 94 -0.31 8.89 -1.24
C VAL A 94 -1.70 9.25 -0.72
N LEU A 95 -2.50 8.22 -0.41
CA LEU A 95 -3.77 8.37 0.29
C LEU A 95 -3.49 8.66 1.76
N VAL A 96 -3.97 9.77 2.28
CA VAL A 96 -3.78 10.19 3.67
C VAL A 96 -5.10 10.43 4.37
N LEU A 97 -5.13 10.23 5.69
CA LEU A 97 -6.21 10.67 6.56
C LEU A 97 -5.71 11.84 7.40
N GLN A 98 -6.48 12.89 7.48
CA GLN A 98 -6.22 14.06 8.30
C GLN A 98 -7.36 14.27 9.31
N ASN A 99 -7.03 14.78 10.49
CA ASN A 99 -8.04 15.37 11.35
C ASN A 99 -7.92 16.91 11.24
N GLN A 100 -8.83 17.50 10.50
CA GLN A 100 -8.88 18.94 10.27
C GLN A 100 -9.53 19.71 11.44
N GLY A 101 -10.19 18.98 12.35
CA GLY A 101 -10.76 19.51 13.59
C GLY A 101 -9.81 19.45 14.78
N LEU A 102 -10.38 19.61 15.96
CA LEU A 102 -9.67 19.50 17.24
C LEU A 102 -9.62 18.02 17.69
N SER A 103 -8.68 17.71 18.61
CA SER A 103 -8.56 16.32 19.09
C SER A 103 -9.82 15.81 19.81
N TRP A 104 -10.57 16.70 20.47
CA TRP A 104 -11.83 16.40 21.15
C TRP A 104 -13.08 16.60 20.29
N PHE A 105 -12.96 17.20 19.10
CA PHE A 105 -14.02 17.34 18.09
C PHE A 105 -13.42 17.10 16.70
N PRO A 106 -13.14 15.81 16.33
CA PRO A 106 -12.43 15.48 15.11
C PRO A 106 -13.29 15.69 13.86
N GLN A 107 -12.64 16.19 12.81
CA GLN A 107 -13.16 16.26 11.45
C GLN A 107 -12.26 15.45 10.54
N TRP A 108 -12.64 14.19 10.34
CA TRP A 108 -11.86 13.25 9.53
C TRP A 108 -12.00 13.54 8.05
N HIS A 109 -10.88 13.61 7.36
CA HIS A 109 -10.85 13.93 5.94
C HIS A 109 -9.76 13.13 5.23
N TYR A 110 -10.17 12.42 4.15
CA TYR A 110 -9.24 11.76 3.24
C TYR A 110 -8.81 12.72 2.14
N ALA A 111 -7.51 12.69 1.81
CA ALA A 111 -6.92 13.46 0.73
C ALA A 111 -5.86 12.62 -0.01
N VAL A 112 -5.47 13.08 -1.19
CA VAL A 112 -4.37 12.48 -1.97
C VAL A 112 -3.24 13.48 -2.05
N VAL A 113 -2.08 13.14 -1.46
CA VAL A 113 -0.84 13.90 -1.66
C VAL A 113 -0.27 13.51 -3.01
N LEU A 114 -0.04 14.49 -3.87
CA LEU A 114 0.39 14.29 -5.26
C LEU A 114 1.58 15.15 -5.66
N GLY A 115 2.04 16.03 -4.78
CA GLY A 115 3.19 16.88 -5.10
C GLY A 115 3.77 17.57 -3.88
N TYR A 116 4.97 18.11 -4.06
CA TYR A 116 5.65 18.92 -3.06
C TYR A 116 6.59 19.94 -3.72
N ASP A 117 6.90 20.98 -2.95
CA ASP A 117 7.94 21.96 -3.22
C ASP A 117 8.71 22.18 -1.91
N LEU A 118 9.99 21.78 -1.89
CA LEU A 118 10.83 21.90 -0.70
C LEU A 118 11.25 23.34 -0.43
N ALA A 119 11.38 24.17 -1.47
CA ALA A 119 11.81 25.55 -1.32
C ALA A 119 10.74 26.40 -0.64
N SER A 120 9.46 26.19 -0.98
CA SER A 120 8.32 26.84 -0.34
C SER A 120 7.73 26.06 0.84
N GLU A 121 8.27 24.88 1.18
CA GLU A 121 7.74 23.97 2.20
C GLU A 121 6.24 23.68 2.01
N THR A 122 5.83 23.39 0.77
CA THR A 122 4.44 23.22 0.37
C THR A 122 4.20 21.80 -0.14
N LEU A 123 3.08 21.18 0.29
CA LEU A 123 2.47 20.00 -0.34
C LEU A 123 1.33 20.40 -1.24
N TYR A 124 1.14 19.62 -2.31
CA TYR A 124 -0.03 19.71 -3.18
C TYR A 124 -0.90 18.46 -3.01
N LEU A 125 -2.19 18.69 -2.76
CA LEU A 125 -3.16 17.63 -2.49
C LEU A 125 -4.40 17.77 -3.36
N HIS A 126 -5.03 16.64 -3.70
CA HIS A 126 -6.47 16.66 -4.00
C HIS A 126 -7.22 16.50 -2.67
N SER A 127 -8.02 17.48 -2.32
CA SER A 127 -8.69 17.57 -1.02
C SER A 127 -10.12 18.09 -1.17
N GLY A 128 -11.10 17.21 -0.99
CA GLY A 128 -12.50 17.58 -1.11
C GLY A 128 -12.89 18.01 -2.53
N GLU A 129 -13.29 19.26 -2.67
CA GLU A 129 -13.63 19.88 -3.94
C GLU A 129 -12.46 20.65 -4.59
N HIS A 130 -11.28 20.62 -3.96
CA HIS A 130 -10.13 21.42 -4.34
C HIS A 130 -9.04 20.57 -5.01
N PRO A 131 -8.86 20.69 -6.34
CA PRO A 131 -7.71 20.11 -7.02
C PRO A 131 -6.43 20.89 -6.68
N ASN A 132 -5.31 20.19 -6.54
CA ASN A 132 -3.98 20.77 -6.32
C ASN A 132 -3.94 21.79 -5.16
N TYR A 133 -4.67 21.51 -4.10
CA TYR A 133 -4.73 22.37 -2.92
C TYR A 133 -3.34 22.47 -2.28
N ALA A 134 -2.82 23.68 -2.19
CA ALA A 134 -1.52 23.95 -1.59
C ALA A 134 -1.64 24.04 -0.06
N LEU A 135 -0.84 23.27 0.65
CA LEU A 135 -0.83 23.24 2.12
C LEU A 135 0.61 23.24 2.63
N SER A 136 0.92 24.09 3.60
CA SER A 136 2.26 24.11 4.18
C SER A 136 2.60 22.78 4.87
N PHE A 137 3.88 22.38 4.84
CA PHE A 137 4.35 21.18 5.55
C PHE A 137 3.96 21.17 7.02
N ALA A 138 4.04 22.31 7.69
CA ALA A 138 3.69 22.45 9.10
C ALA A 138 2.20 22.14 9.36
N THR A 139 1.31 22.75 8.57
CA THR A 139 -0.14 22.55 8.71
C THR A 139 -0.53 21.11 8.36
N PHE A 140 0.01 20.58 7.28
CA PHE A 140 -0.23 19.19 6.90
C PHE A 140 0.22 18.23 8.01
N ASN A 141 1.46 18.37 8.48
CA ASN A 141 1.99 17.47 9.51
C ASN A 141 1.18 17.53 10.82
N ALA A 142 0.69 18.71 11.20
CA ALA A 142 -0.17 18.86 12.38
C ALA A 142 -1.51 18.15 12.24
N THR A 143 -2.17 18.25 11.06
CA THR A 143 -3.45 17.57 10.81
C THR A 143 -3.28 16.07 10.63
N TRP A 144 -2.19 15.65 10.00
CA TRP A 144 -1.82 14.25 9.77
C TRP A 144 -1.43 13.55 11.09
N ALA A 145 -0.66 14.22 11.94
CA ALA A 145 -0.31 13.72 13.27
C ALA A 145 -1.55 13.45 14.13
N ARG A 146 -2.58 14.32 14.07
CA ARG A 146 -3.86 14.08 14.76
C ARG A 146 -4.65 12.87 14.22
N ALA A 147 -4.29 12.37 13.05
CA ALA A 147 -4.80 11.13 12.44
C ALA A 147 -3.83 9.95 12.60
N ASP A 148 -2.95 9.99 13.60
CA ASP A 148 -1.94 8.97 13.88
C ASP A 148 -1.03 8.67 12.67
N PHE A 149 -0.79 9.68 11.83
CA PHE A 149 0.01 9.56 10.61
C PHE A 149 -0.50 8.48 9.64
N TRP A 150 -1.82 8.27 9.61
CA TRP A 150 -2.38 7.26 8.71
C TRP A 150 -2.17 7.64 7.25
N ALA A 151 -1.50 6.76 6.52
CA ALA A 151 -1.28 6.90 5.08
C ALA A 151 -1.17 5.53 4.40
N ARG A 152 -1.56 5.49 3.12
CA ARG A 152 -1.44 4.28 2.28
C ARG A 152 -0.95 4.64 0.88
N VAL A 153 -0.02 3.83 0.39
CA VAL A 153 0.38 3.84 -1.02
C VAL A 153 -0.38 2.71 -1.71
N LEU A 154 -1.20 3.04 -2.70
CA LEU A 154 -1.99 2.04 -3.43
C LEU A 154 -1.21 1.61 -4.66
N VAL A 155 -0.75 0.36 -4.70
CA VAL A 155 0.06 -0.19 -5.80
C VAL A 155 -0.52 -1.49 -6.34
N ASP A 156 -0.39 -1.68 -7.65
CA ASP A 156 -0.62 -2.98 -8.30
C ASP A 156 0.56 -3.95 -8.08
N SER A 157 0.39 -5.20 -8.47
CA SER A 157 1.40 -6.25 -8.26
C SER A 157 2.67 -6.11 -9.12
N GLY A 158 2.69 -5.19 -10.07
CA GLY A 158 3.87 -4.84 -10.87
C GLY A 158 4.82 -3.89 -10.15
N ASN A 159 4.36 -3.21 -9.10
CA ASN A 159 5.06 -2.12 -8.43
C ASN A 159 5.40 -2.44 -6.97
N VAL A 160 6.47 -1.80 -6.48
CA VAL A 160 6.86 -1.82 -5.07
C VAL A 160 6.96 -0.36 -4.61
N PRO A 161 6.32 0.03 -3.50
CA PRO A 161 6.46 1.37 -2.96
C PRO A 161 7.92 1.72 -2.67
N ALA A 162 8.33 2.95 -2.93
CA ALA A 162 9.72 3.39 -2.80
C ALA A 162 10.24 3.31 -1.34
N SER A 163 9.34 3.44 -0.37
CA SER A 163 9.63 3.31 1.06
C SER A 163 9.41 1.88 1.60
N ALA A 164 9.08 0.92 0.70
CA ALA A 164 8.70 -0.41 1.12
C ALA A 164 9.83 -1.18 1.80
N ARG A 165 9.44 -1.94 2.82
CA ARG A 165 10.29 -2.90 3.53
C ARG A 165 9.71 -4.30 3.38
N PRO A 166 10.54 -5.36 3.38
CA PRO A 166 10.11 -6.73 3.08
C PRO A 166 8.90 -7.20 3.91
N LEU A 167 8.98 -7.17 5.24
CA LEU A 167 7.93 -7.68 6.11
C LEU A 167 6.61 -6.90 6.03
N PRO A 168 6.57 -5.55 6.10
CA PRO A 168 5.33 -4.79 5.88
C PRO A 168 4.70 -5.05 4.51
N TYR A 169 5.51 -5.19 3.45
CA TYR A 169 5.02 -5.49 2.11
C TYR A 169 4.37 -6.89 2.06
N LEU A 170 5.04 -7.89 2.59
CA LEU A 170 4.53 -9.27 2.62
C LEU A 170 3.28 -9.42 3.48
N ARG A 171 3.18 -8.71 4.61
CA ARG A 171 1.94 -8.64 5.41
C ARG A 171 0.78 -8.05 4.62
N SER A 172 1.04 -7.01 3.84
CA SER A 172 0.02 -6.40 2.97
C SER A 172 -0.39 -7.33 1.83
N ALA A 173 0.55 -8.11 1.29
CA ALA A 173 0.30 -9.13 0.28
C ALA A 173 -0.50 -10.33 0.84
N ASN A 174 -0.19 -10.75 2.08
CA ASN A 174 -0.90 -11.84 2.75
C ASN A 174 -2.40 -11.58 2.92
N ALA A 175 -2.79 -10.32 3.10
CA ALA A 175 -4.21 -9.95 3.19
C ALA A 175 -5.01 -10.29 1.92
N PHE A 176 -4.38 -10.41 0.75
CA PHE A 176 -5.01 -10.93 -0.46
C PHE A 176 -5.22 -12.45 -0.39
N GLU A 177 -4.27 -13.18 0.18
CA GLU A 177 -4.40 -14.62 0.40
C GLU A 177 -5.53 -14.93 1.39
N GLU A 178 -5.55 -14.24 2.53
CA GLU A 178 -6.58 -14.37 3.57
C GLU A 178 -8.00 -14.05 3.07
N THR A 179 -8.12 -13.18 2.06
CA THR A 179 -9.40 -12.81 1.45
C THR A 179 -9.73 -13.59 0.18
N GLY A 180 -9.01 -14.69 -0.10
CA GLY A 180 -9.27 -15.60 -1.23
C GLY A 180 -8.74 -15.09 -2.57
N GLN A 181 -8.05 -13.97 -2.64
CA GLN A 181 -7.47 -13.40 -3.87
C GLN A 181 -6.06 -13.97 -4.14
N ARG A 182 -5.94 -15.31 -4.14
CA ARG A 182 -4.66 -16.04 -4.18
C ARG A 182 -3.79 -15.69 -5.39
N ALA A 183 -4.39 -15.43 -6.55
CA ALA A 183 -3.64 -15.04 -7.75
C ALA A 183 -2.89 -13.71 -7.56
N LEU A 184 -3.53 -12.73 -6.91
CA LEU A 184 -2.90 -11.46 -6.57
C LEU A 184 -1.83 -11.65 -5.48
N ALA A 185 -2.10 -12.41 -4.44
CA ALA A 185 -1.10 -12.75 -3.41
C ALA A 185 0.16 -13.36 -4.05
N LYS A 186 -0.02 -14.33 -4.95
CA LYS A 186 1.07 -14.97 -5.71
C LYS A 186 1.89 -13.97 -6.52
N ALA A 187 1.22 -13.00 -7.16
CA ALA A 187 1.88 -11.95 -7.93
C ALA A 187 2.71 -11.01 -7.04
N PHE A 188 2.15 -10.57 -5.90
CA PHE A 188 2.86 -9.74 -4.92
C PHE A 188 4.04 -10.49 -4.27
N TYR A 189 3.89 -11.76 -3.89
CA TYR A 189 4.99 -12.57 -3.34
C TYR A 189 6.12 -12.77 -4.36
N ARG A 190 5.77 -12.97 -5.64
CA ARG A 190 6.76 -13.04 -6.72
C ARG A 190 7.52 -11.72 -6.83
N LYS A 191 6.81 -10.60 -6.81
CA LYS A 191 7.42 -9.27 -6.86
C LYS A 191 8.34 -9.03 -5.67
N ALA A 192 7.93 -9.41 -4.45
CA ALA A 192 8.76 -9.31 -3.25
C ALA A 192 10.07 -10.10 -3.39
N SER A 193 10.01 -11.38 -3.82
CA SER A 193 11.19 -12.22 -3.98
C SER A 193 12.14 -11.74 -5.09
N GLN A 194 11.63 -11.01 -6.09
CA GLN A 194 12.43 -10.37 -7.13
C GLN A 194 13.09 -9.07 -6.64
N HIS A 195 12.36 -8.28 -5.87
CA HIS A 195 12.83 -6.98 -5.38
C HIS A 195 13.83 -7.14 -4.22
N TRP A 196 13.60 -8.12 -3.33
CA TRP A 196 14.49 -8.45 -2.22
C TRP A 196 15.00 -9.90 -2.32
N PRO A 197 15.81 -10.25 -3.33
CA PRO A 197 16.19 -11.65 -3.61
C PRO A 197 17.03 -12.29 -2.50
N ARG A 198 17.69 -11.47 -1.66
CA ARG A 198 18.51 -11.92 -0.52
C ARG A 198 17.73 -12.02 0.79
N GLN A 199 16.43 -11.70 0.78
CA GLN A 199 15.55 -11.83 1.95
C GLN A 199 14.78 -13.15 1.84
N PRO A 200 14.82 -14.03 2.84
CA PRO A 200 14.18 -15.35 2.76
C PRO A 200 12.65 -15.28 2.77
N GLU A 201 12.07 -14.24 3.35
CA GLU A 201 10.64 -14.15 3.61
C GLU A 201 9.80 -14.14 2.32
N GLY A 202 10.27 -13.48 1.25
CA GLY A 202 9.58 -13.47 -0.05
C GLY A 202 9.57 -14.86 -0.69
N TRP A 203 10.65 -15.62 -0.59
CA TRP A 203 10.74 -17.00 -1.06
C TRP A 203 9.89 -17.93 -0.19
N LEU A 204 9.89 -17.73 1.14
CA LEU A 204 9.06 -18.49 2.08
C LEU A 204 7.58 -18.30 1.79
N ALA A 205 7.11 -17.06 1.58
CA ALA A 205 5.72 -16.79 1.24
C ALA A 205 5.29 -17.50 -0.05
N ARG A 206 6.15 -17.50 -1.08
CA ARG A 206 5.90 -18.24 -2.32
C ARG A 206 5.87 -19.75 -2.10
N ALA A 207 6.75 -20.28 -1.26
CA ALA A 207 6.82 -21.69 -0.95
C ALA A 207 5.55 -22.17 -0.22
N ASN A 208 5.13 -21.43 0.81
CA ASN A 208 3.93 -21.74 1.58
C ASN A 208 2.67 -21.72 0.69
N LEU A 209 2.53 -20.71 -0.18
CA LEU A 209 1.40 -20.62 -1.10
C LEU A 209 1.39 -21.79 -2.11
N ALA A 210 2.54 -22.14 -2.69
CA ALA A 210 2.67 -23.27 -3.60
C ALA A 210 2.34 -24.60 -2.91
N TYR A 211 2.82 -24.78 -1.66
CA TYR A 211 2.48 -25.95 -0.84
C TYR A 211 0.97 -26.08 -0.61
N ALA A 212 0.32 -24.98 -0.24
CA ALA A 212 -1.12 -24.92 -0.02
C ALA A 212 -1.94 -25.13 -1.33
N ASP A 213 -1.34 -24.81 -2.48
CA ASP A 213 -1.92 -25.09 -3.81
C ASP A 213 -1.68 -26.53 -4.29
N GLY A 214 -0.91 -27.35 -3.55
CA GLY A 214 -0.55 -28.71 -3.94
C GLY A 214 0.60 -28.77 -4.96
N ASP A 215 1.22 -27.64 -5.33
CA ASP A 215 2.38 -27.61 -6.22
C ASP A 215 3.68 -27.86 -5.43
N MET A 216 3.93 -29.14 -5.09
CA MET A 216 5.08 -29.56 -4.28
C MET A 216 6.40 -29.30 -5.00
N ALA A 217 6.41 -29.30 -6.34
CA ALA A 217 7.60 -29.00 -7.13
C ALA A 217 8.01 -27.51 -6.97
N ALA A 218 7.07 -26.57 -7.12
CA ALA A 218 7.31 -25.17 -6.89
C ALA A 218 7.60 -24.88 -5.41
N ALA A 219 6.87 -25.51 -4.46
CA ALA A 219 7.08 -25.35 -3.03
C ALA A 219 8.53 -25.71 -2.64
N SER A 220 8.99 -26.92 -3.02
CA SER A 220 10.35 -27.37 -2.71
C SER A 220 11.42 -26.46 -3.35
N ALA A 221 11.20 -25.99 -4.58
CA ALA A 221 12.13 -25.07 -5.23
C ALA A 221 12.22 -23.71 -4.49
N HIS A 222 11.11 -23.20 -3.99
CA HIS A 222 11.09 -21.93 -3.26
C HIS A 222 11.63 -22.06 -1.83
N TYR A 223 11.32 -23.15 -1.10
CA TYR A 223 11.95 -23.42 0.19
C TYR A 223 13.47 -23.50 0.07
N ARG A 224 13.99 -24.18 -0.95
CA ARG A 224 15.43 -24.22 -1.21
C ARG A 224 16.04 -22.84 -1.42
N ARG A 225 15.32 -21.93 -2.13
CA ARG A 225 15.75 -20.54 -2.29
C ARG A 225 15.75 -19.78 -0.98
N ALA A 226 14.74 -19.96 -0.13
CA ALA A 226 14.70 -19.37 1.20
C ALA A 226 15.87 -19.86 2.08
N LEU A 227 16.14 -21.16 2.07
CA LEU A 227 17.25 -21.77 2.82
C LEU A 227 18.63 -21.28 2.38
N GLN A 228 18.82 -20.94 1.10
CA GLN A 228 20.06 -20.32 0.62
C GLN A 228 20.34 -18.97 1.27
N GLN A 229 19.28 -18.26 1.75
CA GLN A 229 19.41 -16.96 2.41
C GLN A 229 19.40 -17.07 3.95
N ALA A 230 18.83 -18.15 4.49
CA ALA A 230 18.70 -18.38 5.93
C ALA A 230 18.94 -19.87 6.26
N PRO A 231 20.17 -20.40 6.09
CA PRO A 231 20.47 -21.82 6.22
C PRO A 231 20.27 -22.38 7.63
N ASP A 232 20.38 -21.54 8.65
CA ASP A 232 20.27 -21.95 10.06
C ASP A 232 18.84 -21.94 10.60
N THR A 233 17.83 -21.73 9.73
CA THR A 233 16.43 -21.64 10.14
C THR A 233 15.77 -23.02 10.15
N ALA A 234 15.66 -23.63 11.33
CA ALA A 234 15.13 -24.99 11.49
C ALA A 234 13.70 -25.17 10.91
N SER A 235 12.82 -24.16 11.05
CA SER A 235 11.48 -24.21 10.49
C SER A 235 11.45 -24.27 8.96
N LEU A 236 12.41 -23.64 8.29
CA LEU A 236 12.53 -23.73 6.83
C LEU A 236 12.96 -25.13 6.38
N TRP A 237 13.89 -25.76 7.08
CA TRP A 237 14.28 -27.14 6.81
C TRP A 237 13.15 -28.12 7.00
N ASN A 238 12.37 -27.94 8.07
CA ASN A 238 11.20 -28.77 8.36
C ASN A 238 10.16 -28.67 7.23
N ASN A 239 9.79 -27.44 6.85
CA ASN A 239 8.80 -27.21 5.77
C ASN A 239 9.32 -27.73 4.41
N TYR A 240 10.61 -27.60 4.14
CA TYR A 240 11.23 -28.14 2.93
C TYR A 240 11.19 -29.66 2.91
N ALA A 241 11.48 -30.32 4.04
CA ALA A 241 11.38 -31.77 4.14
C ALA A 241 9.97 -32.29 3.86
N TYR A 242 8.92 -31.63 4.43
CA TYR A 242 7.54 -31.98 4.13
C TYR A 242 7.18 -31.84 2.65
N ALA A 243 7.66 -30.76 2.01
CA ALA A 243 7.41 -30.57 0.57
C ALA A 243 8.11 -31.63 -0.29
N LEU A 244 9.29 -32.10 0.12
CA LEU A 244 10.01 -33.17 -0.59
C LEU A 244 9.33 -34.55 -0.41
N ASP A 245 8.90 -34.85 0.82
CA ASP A 245 8.19 -36.09 1.12
C ASP A 245 6.87 -36.18 0.31
N ALA A 246 6.06 -35.12 0.36
CA ALA A 246 4.81 -35.06 -0.40
C ALA A 246 5.03 -35.17 -1.92
N ARG A 247 6.18 -34.69 -2.43
CA ARG A 247 6.54 -34.83 -3.84
C ARG A 247 6.90 -36.27 -4.23
N SER A 248 7.50 -37.03 -3.32
CA SER A 248 7.90 -38.42 -3.60
C SER A 248 6.72 -39.40 -3.57
N CYS A 249 5.59 -38.96 -3.00
CA CYS A 249 4.35 -39.74 -2.91
C CYS A 249 3.35 -39.44 -4.05
N ALA A 250 3.66 -38.49 -4.92
CA ALA A 250 2.82 -38.09 -6.06
C ALA A 250 3.35 -38.68 -7.38
#